data_bbc25bbc1928b764093ed977db7b92e1
#
_entry.id   bbc25bbc1928b764093ed977db7b92e1
#
_cell.length_a   1.000
_cell.length_b   1.000
_cell.length_c   1.000
_cell.angle_alpha   90.00
_cell.angle_beta   90.00
_cell.angle_gamma   90.00
#
_symmetry.space_group_name_H-M   'P 1'
#
loop_
_entity.id
_entity.type
_entity.pdbx_description
1 polymer ?
#
loop_
_entity_poly.entity_id
_entity_poly.type
_entity_poly.pdbx_seq_one_letter_code
_entity_poly.pdbx_strand_id
1 'polypeptide(L)'
;MKLIHAPFIVAFLSSALAAPLSISLGEQDWTKQEWDAIVVGSGPAGIIVADKLSEAGKKTLLLEGGGKSYGITGGTEKPDWLAGTNMSRVDIPGLYKSIFSDPGDLTCGSTVNAFGGCTIGGSSAVNAGMFFQPPSSDWDTYHPDGWKNADLEDATARLLSRQATVTDYSADGNYYLQTGYEAAKKWLVDGAGYSNVVINDQPHDKTKVFGRPAYDYNKGQRGGPVTTYLQTSLSRSNFLLQSGVRVQRVERTGSKATGVVATFDGTTVTIPLSSNGRVVLSGGAIQSPQLLMMSGIGDPATLSQLASSNLIPTSLNPSAWINNTAVGAGLFDNPNTFIELTGPSIASYTYSYKSPITSDTLMYLSSKSGPYTFASQTSVFWTTIPHSDGTPATGVQGTIDSAGYGDFVDDRTITLNVYGTSGLLSSGRVVIDSKGVAGPSDDIYYSDAAGRDASDIATFIHDLFQALPGSGLTPLNIPANATKEEIQTYITTPSQYAKGQVNHWSSSCRIGSCVDAEALRVKGTDNVHVVDGSVVAPLTVNPQFGIMVAAEKGGELIAKL
;
A
#
# COMPACT_ATOMS: atom_id res chain seq x y z
N MET A 1 -51.93 23.39 50.87
CA MET A 1 -50.91 22.50 50.41
C MET A 1 -50.25 23.19 49.18
N LYS A 2 -49.09 23.84 49.37
CA LYS A 2 -48.38 24.58 48.34
C LYS A 2 -47.39 23.63 47.64
N LEU A 3 -47.57 23.43 46.33
CA LEU A 3 -46.59 22.75 45.50
C LEU A 3 -45.44 23.72 45.18
N ILE A 4 -44.24 23.32 45.52
CA ILE A 4 -43.01 24.02 45.20
C ILE A 4 -42.52 23.46 43.86
N HIS A 5 -42.44 24.32 42.82
CA HIS A 5 -41.80 24.02 41.54
C HIS A 5 -40.30 24.29 41.67
N ALA A 6 -39.48 23.28 41.48
CA ALA A 6 -38.04 23.42 41.32
C ALA A 6 -37.69 23.59 39.84
N PRO A 7 -36.83 24.53 39.45
CA PRO A 7 -36.42 24.66 38.06
C PRO A 7 -35.33 23.64 37.73
N PHE A 8 -35.54 22.89 36.66
CA PHE A 8 -34.51 22.07 36.00
C PHE A 8 -33.51 23.01 35.28
N ILE A 9 -32.28 23.03 35.77
CA ILE A 9 -31.15 23.66 35.07
C ILE A 9 -30.62 22.63 34.07
N VAL A 10 -30.89 22.88 32.79
CA VAL A 10 -30.24 22.15 31.69
C VAL A 10 -28.84 22.76 31.49
N ALA A 11 -27.83 22.06 31.94
CA ALA A 11 -26.45 22.42 31.65
C ALA A 11 -26.15 22.06 30.16
N PHE A 12 -26.01 23.06 29.31
CA PHE A 12 -25.43 22.91 27.97
C PHE A 12 -23.92 22.63 28.13
N LEU A 13 -23.52 21.39 27.95
CA LEU A 13 -22.13 21.05 27.71
C LEU A 13 -21.77 21.56 26.29
N SER A 14 -21.11 22.70 26.23
CA SER A 14 -20.46 23.17 25.02
C SER A 14 -19.31 22.22 24.69
N SER A 15 -19.49 21.40 23.65
CA SER A 15 -18.39 20.68 23.01
C SER A 15 -17.43 21.72 22.45
N ALA A 16 -16.27 21.85 23.08
CA ALA A 16 -15.17 22.63 22.54
C ALA A 16 -14.74 21.98 21.20
N LEU A 17 -15.02 22.66 20.11
CA LEU A 17 -14.43 22.41 18.80
C LEU A 17 -12.92 22.52 18.97
N ALA A 18 -12.21 21.41 18.87
CA ALA A 18 -10.76 21.39 18.75
C ALA A 18 -10.40 22.13 17.45
N ALA A 19 -9.82 23.30 17.58
CA ALA A 19 -9.20 24.01 16.48
C ALA A 19 -8.04 23.13 15.94
N PRO A 20 -7.76 23.14 14.64
CA PRO A 20 -6.61 22.43 14.09
C PRO A 20 -5.35 22.98 14.76
N LEU A 21 -4.64 22.11 15.50
CA LEU A 21 -3.37 22.42 16.12
C LEU A 21 -2.32 22.59 15.02
N SER A 22 -2.15 23.81 14.53
CA SER A 22 -0.90 24.26 13.96
C SER A 22 0.01 24.59 15.13
N ILE A 23 0.79 23.65 15.61
CA ILE A 23 1.90 23.95 16.53
C ILE A 23 2.99 24.58 15.68
N SER A 24 2.98 25.90 15.57
CA SER A 24 4.09 26.71 15.17
C SER A 24 5.19 26.52 16.22
N LEU A 25 6.21 25.72 15.88
CA LEU A 25 7.55 25.95 16.41
C LEU A 25 7.88 27.39 15.94
N GLY A 26 8.05 28.33 16.88
CA GLY A 26 8.20 29.76 16.58
C GLY A 26 9.11 30.02 15.39
N GLU A 27 8.79 30.99 14.57
CA GLU A 27 9.30 31.55 13.31
C GLU A 27 10.72 31.17 12.81
N GLN A 28 11.31 30.06 13.25
CA GLN A 28 12.55 29.55 12.68
C GLN A 28 12.23 28.82 11.37
N ASP A 29 12.86 29.28 10.30
CA ASP A 29 12.84 28.65 8.98
C ASP A 29 13.28 27.17 9.10
N TRP A 30 12.31 26.25 9.08
CA TRP A 30 12.55 24.82 9.27
C TRP A 30 13.49 24.23 8.22
N THR A 31 13.63 24.88 7.06
CA THR A 31 14.53 24.45 5.99
C THR A 31 16.01 24.68 6.32
N LYS A 32 16.30 25.55 7.30
CA LYS A 32 17.66 25.87 7.76
C LYS A 32 18.01 25.22 9.09
N GLN A 33 17.06 24.57 9.74
CA GLN A 33 17.30 23.84 10.98
C GLN A 33 18.03 22.53 10.69
N GLU A 34 18.94 22.14 11.57
CA GLU A 34 19.53 20.81 11.56
C GLU A 34 18.55 19.78 12.15
N TRP A 35 18.48 18.62 11.50
CA TRP A 35 17.60 17.51 11.88
C TRP A 35 18.40 16.25 12.21
N ASP A 36 18.01 15.54 13.26
CA ASP A 36 18.60 14.23 13.59
C ASP A 36 18.11 13.14 12.64
N ALA A 37 16.92 13.31 12.12
CA ALA A 37 16.36 12.43 11.10
C ALA A 37 15.51 13.21 10.10
N ILE A 38 15.76 12.96 8.81
CA ILE A 38 14.88 13.39 7.72
C ILE A 38 14.29 12.14 7.08
N VAL A 39 12.99 11.94 7.24
CA VAL A 39 12.23 10.85 6.61
C VAL A 39 11.54 11.38 5.36
N VAL A 40 11.79 10.76 4.22
CA VAL A 40 11.31 11.20 2.90
C VAL A 40 10.19 10.30 2.42
N GLY A 41 8.97 10.83 2.37
CA GLY A 41 7.72 10.14 2.05
C GLY A 41 6.90 9.83 3.30
N SER A 42 5.68 10.35 3.35
CA SER A 42 4.70 10.10 4.42
C SER A 42 3.73 8.96 4.08
N GLY A 43 4.22 7.95 3.34
CA GLY A 43 3.54 6.67 3.19
C GLY A 43 3.47 5.91 4.52
N PRO A 44 2.82 4.74 4.56
CA PRO A 44 2.62 4.00 5.80
C PRO A 44 3.93 3.69 6.53
N ALA A 45 4.98 3.31 5.81
CA ALA A 45 6.28 3.03 6.41
C ALA A 45 6.96 4.29 6.93
N GLY A 46 6.95 5.38 6.17
CA GLY A 46 7.59 6.64 6.58
C GLY A 46 6.95 7.24 7.83
N ILE A 47 5.63 7.17 7.96
CA ILE A 47 4.91 7.59 9.17
C ILE A 47 5.35 6.76 10.39
N ILE A 48 5.39 5.42 10.25
CA ILE A 48 5.79 4.52 11.35
C ILE A 48 7.24 4.79 11.76
N VAL A 49 8.17 4.91 10.81
CA VAL A 49 9.57 5.19 11.10
C VAL A 49 9.73 6.55 11.77
N ALA A 50 9.06 7.59 11.28
CA ALA A 50 9.13 8.93 11.86
C ALA A 50 8.54 8.96 13.29
N ASP A 51 7.49 8.18 13.57
CA ASP A 51 6.97 7.97 14.91
C ASP A 51 8.02 7.36 15.84
N LYS A 52 8.68 6.27 15.42
CA LYS A 52 9.74 5.60 16.20
C LYS A 52 10.93 6.51 16.49
N LEU A 53 11.39 7.26 15.48
CA LEU A 53 12.52 8.15 15.65
C LEU A 53 12.22 9.33 16.59
N SER A 54 11.03 9.92 16.46
CA SER A 54 10.60 11.00 17.36
C SER A 54 10.31 10.49 18.78
N GLU A 55 9.77 9.28 18.93
CA GLU A 55 9.60 8.59 20.22
C GLU A 55 10.94 8.37 20.93
N ALA A 56 11.99 8.01 20.18
CA ALA A 56 13.36 7.86 20.66
C ALA A 56 14.08 9.20 20.94
N GLY A 57 13.37 10.33 20.90
CA GLY A 57 13.90 11.66 21.20
C GLY A 57 14.67 12.33 20.04
N LYS A 58 14.76 11.71 18.85
CA LYS A 58 15.41 12.31 17.68
C LYS A 58 14.55 13.48 17.15
N LYS A 59 15.18 14.61 16.84
CA LYS A 59 14.50 15.72 16.14
C LYS A 59 14.22 15.29 14.70
N THR A 60 12.96 14.99 14.41
CA THR A 60 12.52 14.28 13.20
C THR A 60 11.69 15.16 12.29
N LEU A 61 12.10 15.24 11.02
CA LEU A 61 11.37 15.88 9.94
C LEU A 61 10.81 14.81 9.00
N LEU A 62 9.50 14.79 8.82
CA LEU A 62 8.80 13.96 7.84
C LEU A 62 8.39 14.83 6.64
N LEU A 63 8.88 14.51 5.45
CA LEU A 63 8.63 15.24 4.21
C LEU A 63 7.68 14.47 3.30
N GLU A 64 6.68 15.16 2.75
CA GLU A 64 5.74 14.63 1.77
C GLU A 64 5.71 15.50 0.52
N GLY A 65 5.84 14.86 -0.65
CA GLY A 65 5.78 15.57 -1.95
C GLY A 65 4.38 16.03 -2.34
N GLY A 66 3.37 15.29 -1.90
CA GLY A 66 1.96 15.58 -2.15
C GLY A 66 1.28 16.39 -1.04
N GLY A 67 -0.04 16.43 -1.13
CA GLY A 67 -0.89 17.23 -0.26
C GLY A 67 -1.56 16.44 0.87
N LYS A 68 -2.63 17.03 1.37
CA LYS A 68 -3.49 16.48 2.42
C LYS A 68 -4.44 15.43 1.84
N SER A 69 -4.85 14.45 2.65
CA SER A 69 -5.66 13.30 2.21
C SER A 69 -6.91 13.10 3.07
N TYR A 70 -6.73 12.56 4.27
CA TYR A 70 -7.81 12.35 5.23
C TYR A 70 -8.38 13.66 5.75
N GLY A 71 -9.65 13.65 6.18
CA GLY A 71 -10.24 14.81 6.85
C GLY A 71 -9.44 15.27 8.07
N ILE A 72 -8.90 14.32 8.87
CA ILE A 72 -8.05 14.62 10.03
C ILE A 72 -6.74 15.33 9.65
N THR A 73 -6.24 15.14 8.43
CA THR A 73 -5.06 15.86 7.90
C THR A 73 -5.44 17.15 7.18
N GLY A 74 -6.73 17.49 7.13
CA GLY A 74 -7.26 18.66 6.44
C GLY A 74 -7.53 18.43 4.94
N GLY A 75 -7.73 17.18 4.52
CA GLY A 75 -8.21 16.83 3.18
C GLY A 75 -9.63 17.36 2.94
N THR A 76 -9.87 17.93 1.76
CA THR A 76 -11.13 18.61 1.42
C THR A 76 -11.88 17.99 0.25
N GLU A 77 -11.23 17.09 -0.50
CA GLU A 77 -11.90 16.41 -1.62
C GLU A 77 -13.00 15.48 -1.11
N LYS A 78 -14.24 15.78 -1.47
CA LYS A 78 -15.42 15.01 -1.05
C LYS A 78 -16.60 15.22 -1.99
N PRO A 79 -17.52 14.22 -2.13
CA PRO A 79 -18.79 14.42 -2.83
C PRO A 79 -19.74 15.29 -2.02
N ASP A 80 -20.78 15.83 -2.69
CA ASP A 80 -21.75 16.75 -2.08
C ASP A 80 -22.46 16.17 -0.85
N TRP A 81 -22.71 14.85 -0.83
CA TRP A 81 -23.37 14.20 0.31
C TRP A 81 -22.51 14.17 1.59
N LEU A 82 -21.21 14.46 1.49
CA LEU A 82 -20.30 14.66 2.64
C LEU A 82 -20.16 16.13 3.04
N ALA A 83 -20.86 17.06 2.37
CA ALA A 83 -20.83 18.47 2.73
C ALA A 83 -21.21 18.68 4.20
N GLY A 84 -20.52 19.60 4.88
CA GLY A 84 -20.74 19.86 6.30
C GLY A 84 -20.08 18.85 7.26
N THR A 85 -19.42 17.80 6.75
CA THR A 85 -18.61 16.88 7.58
C THR A 85 -17.12 17.25 7.52
N ASN A 86 -16.36 16.76 8.50
CA ASN A 86 -14.89 16.86 8.52
C ASN A 86 -14.21 15.69 7.75
N MET A 87 -14.95 14.88 7.02
CA MET A 87 -14.44 13.75 6.25
C MET A 87 -14.09 14.18 4.83
N SER A 88 -13.07 13.56 4.26
CA SER A 88 -12.75 13.55 2.83
C SER A 88 -13.23 12.25 2.19
N ARG A 89 -13.12 12.11 0.88
CA ARG A 89 -13.41 10.83 0.19
C ARG A 89 -12.46 9.70 0.61
N VAL A 90 -11.27 10.05 1.11
CA VAL A 90 -10.28 9.08 1.60
C VAL A 90 -10.75 8.38 2.87
N ASP A 91 -11.48 9.09 3.74
CA ASP A 91 -12.02 8.52 4.98
C ASP A 91 -13.09 7.44 4.72
N ILE A 92 -13.70 7.42 3.53
CA ILE A 92 -14.84 6.58 3.20
C ILE A 92 -14.38 5.36 2.39
N PRO A 93 -14.35 4.16 2.97
CA PRO A 93 -13.87 2.97 2.27
C PRO A 93 -14.53 2.73 0.91
N GLY A 94 -15.85 2.85 0.82
CA GLY A 94 -16.62 2.64 -0.42
C GLY A 94 -16.33 3.64 -1.54
N LEU A 95 -15.62 4.75 -1.26
CA LEU A 95 -15.24 5.73 -2.28
C LEU A 95 -13.85 5.49 -2.90
N TYR A 96 -13.09 4.46 -2.46
CA TYR A 96 -11.72 4.27 -2.95
C TYR A 96 -11.65 4.12 -4.48
N LYS A 97 -12.61 3.43 -5.11
CA LYS A 97 -12.64 3.26 -6.59
C LYS A 97 -12.74 4.58 -7.35
N SER A 98 -13.33 5.61 -6.73
CA SER A 98 -13.41 6.93 -7.36
C SER A 98 -12.04 7.57 -7.58
N ILE A 99 -11.03 7.16 -6.80
CA ILE A 99 -9.66 7.67 -6.90
C ILE A 99 -8.96 7.12 -8.15
N PHE A 100 -9.33 5.93 -8.64
CA PHE A 100 -8.78 5.39 -9.89
C PHE A 100 -9.32 6.11 -11.13
N SER A 101 -10.60 6.49 -11.11
CA SER A 101 -11.25 7.19 -12.24
C SER A 101 -11.02 8.70 -12.23
N ASP A 102 -10.85 9.28 -11.05
CA ASP A 102 -10.64 10.72 -10.83
C ASP A 102 -9.67 10.89 -9.64
N PRO A 103 -8.35 10.75 -9.88
CA PRO A 103 -7.37 10.73 -8.79
C PRO A 103 -7.20 12.06 -8.06
N GLY A 104 -7.56 13.19 -8.66
CA GLY A 104 -7.30 14.51 -8.09
C GLY A 104 -5.81 14.67 -7.75
N ASP A 105 -5.53 15.31 -6.60
CA ASP A 105 -4.17 15.51 -6.10
C ASP A 105 -3.68 14.38 -5.16
N LEU A 106 -4.40 13.25 -5.09
CA LEU A 106 -4.06 12.16 -4.17
C LEU A 106 -2.99 11.22 -4.70
N THR A 107 -2.78 11.18 -6.02
CA THR A 107 -1.84 10.25 -6.65
C THR A 107 -0.63 10.95 -7.23
N CYS A 108 0.39 10.16 -7.59
CA CYS A 108 1.64 10.68 -8.12
C CYS A 108 1.49 11.34 -9.52
N GLY A 109 0.39 11.09 -10.22
CA GLY A 109 0.11 11.68 -11.53
C GLY A 109 1.22 11.40 -12.53
N SER A 110 1.69 12.42 -13.24
CA SER A 110 2.77 12.32 -14.24
C SER A 110 4.18 12.29 -13.64
N THR A 111 4.33 12.29 -12.32
CA THR A 111 5.65 12.30 -11.68
C THR A 111 6.25 10.91 -11.49
N VAL A 112 5.42 9.88 -11.62
CA VAL A 112 5.80 8.47 -11.60
C VAL A 112 4.95 7.74 -12.64
N ASN A 113 5.58 6.90 -13.46
CA ASN A 113 4.86 6.09 -14.45
C ASN A 113 4.32 4.79 -13.82
N ALA A 114 3.55 4.96 -12.73
CA ALA A 114 2.82 3.89 -12.04
C ALA A 114 1.75 4.50 -11.14
N PHE A 115 0.68 3.76 -10.85
CA PHE A 115 -0.31 4.21 -9.88
C PHE A 115 0.24 4.07 -8.45
N GLY A 116 0.10 5.12 -7.66
CA GLY A 116 0.49 5.17 -6.26
C GLY A 116 0.03 6.45 -5.59
N GLY A 117 -0.10 6.44 -4.27
CA GLY A 117 -0.46 7.62 -3.49
C GLY A 117 0.73 8.56 -3.30
N CYS A 118 0.58 9.81 -3.73
CA CYS A 118 1.49 10.92 -3.43
C CYS A 118 0.73 11.96 -2.60
N THR A 119 0.50 11.62 -1.36
CA THR A 119 -0.27 12.40 -0.39
C THR A 119 0.05 11.90 1.02
N ILE A 120 -0.35 12.60 2.07
CA ILE A 120 -0.17 12.13 3.44
C ILE A 120 -0.89 10.78 3.61
N GLY A 121 -0.14 9.75 4.01
CA GLY A 121 -0.57 8.35 4.04
C GLY A 121 -0.11 7.52 2.83
N GLY A 122 0.38 8.17 1.77
CA GLY A 122 0.84 7.47 0.57
C GLY A 122 -0.22 6.51 0.01
N SER A 123 0.22 5.34 -0.46
CA SER A 123 -0.70 4.35 -1.05
C SER A 123 -1.73 3.78 -0.07
N SER A 124 -1.53 3.85 1.27
CA SER A 124 -2.56 3.45 2.24
C SER A 124 -3.76 4.42 2.27
N ALA A 125 -3.61 5.64 1.75
CA ALA A 125 -4.71 6.59 1.60
C ALA A 125 -5.60 6.31 0.39
N VAL A 126 -5.10 5.60 -0.64
CA VAL A 126 -5.78 5.44 -1.92
C VAL A 126 -6.13 4.00 -2.29
N ASN A 127 -5.68 3.00 -1.53
CA ASN A 127 -5.95 1.58 -1.76
C ASN A 127 -7.31 1.14 -1.17
N ALA A 128 -7.63 -0.16 -1.34
CA ALA A 128 -8.83 -0.77 -0.77
C ALA A 128 -8.77 -0.96 0.75
N GLY A 129 -7.61 -0.77 1.40
CA GLY A 129 -7.44 -0.98 2.84
C GLY A 129 -7.40 -2.44 3.28
N MET A 130 -7.28 -3.41 2.37
CA MET A 130 -7.11 -4.82 2.73
C MET A 130 -5.81 -5.02 3.51
N PHE A 131 -5.87 -5.76 4.63
CA PHE A 131 -4.81 -5.80 5.62
C PHE A 131 -4.61 -7.22 6.15
N PHE A 132 -3.76 -7.97 5.46
CA PHE A 132 -3.52 -9.38 5.72
C PHE A 132 -2.12 -9.62 6.29
N GLN A 133 -2.06 -10.36 7.40
CA GLN A 133 -0.78 -10.81 7.93
C GLN A 133 -0.16 -11.85 6.98
N PRO A 134 1.09 -11.64 6.52
CA PRO A 134 1.79 -12.61 5.68
C PRO A 134 2.05 -13.92 6.43
N PRO A 135 2.07 -15.07 5.73
CA PRO A 135 2.50 -16.32 6.34
C PRO A 135 3.98 -16.27 6.72
N SER A 136 4.35 -17.04 7.75
CA SER A 136 5.75 -17.14 8.22
C SER A 136 6.72 -17.52 7.09
N SER A 137 6.26 -18.36 6.16
CA SER A 137 7.06 -18.80 5.01
C SER A 137 7.59 -17.65 4.14
N ASP A 138 6.86 -16.53 4.03
CA ASP A 138 7.30 -15.37 3.26
C ASP A 138 8.57 -14.74 3.87
N TRP A 139 8.63 -14.67 5.19
CA TRP A 139 9.78 -14.16 5.92
C TRP A 139 10.92 -15.17 5.98
N ASP A 140 10.59 -16.43 6.29
CA ASP A 140 11.58 -17.48 6.50
C ASP A 140 12.27 -17.89 5.19
N THR A 141 11.56 -17.81 4.05
CA THR A 141 12.11 -18.20 2.74
C THR A 141 12.88 -17.06 2.08
N TYR A 142 12.32 -15.84 2.08
CA TYR A 142 12.79 -14.78 1.17
C TYR A 142 13.60 -13.66 1.83
N HIS A 143 13.74 -13.66 3.17
CA HIS A 143 14.49 -12.63 3.88
C HIS A 143 15.73 -13.20 4.58
N PRO A 144 16.78 -12.39 4.82
CA PRO A 144 17.99 -12.84 5.51
C PRO A 144 17.76 -13.10 7.01
N ASP A 145 18.78 -13.66 7.67
CA ASP A 145 18.80 -13.78 9.12
C ASP A 145 18.63 -12.42 9.80
N GLY A 146 17.97 -12.41 10.94
CA GLY A 146 17.53 -11.20 11.62
C GLY A 146 16.21 -10.63 11.08
N TRP A 147 15.66 -11.20 10.00
CA TRP A 147 14.39 -10.81 9.39
C TRP A 147 13.47 -12.01 9.14
N LYS A 148 13.69 -13.12 9.85
CA LYS A 148 12.81 -14.28 9.84
C LYS A 148 11.53 -14.00 10.63
N ASN A 149 10.50 -14.83 10.46
CA ASN A 149 9.22 -14.60 11.12
C ASN A 149 9.38 -14.43 12.65
N ALA A 150 10.18 -15.26 13.30
CA ALA A 150 10.44 -15.15 14.74
C ALA A 150 11.10 -13.82 15.14
N ASP A 151 11.91 -13.23 14.27
CA ASP A 151 12.55 -11.93 14.50
C ASP A 151 11.56 -10.75 14.36
N LEU A 152 10.37 -10.99 13.85
CA LEU A 152 9.34 -9.97 13.56
C LEU A 152 8.14 -10.02 14.52
N GLU A 153 8.08 -10.97 15.43
CA GLU A 153 6.94 -11.16 16.35
C GLU A 153 6.64 -9.89 17.16
N ASP A 154 7.66 -9.28 17.76
CA ASP A 154 7.49 -8.06 18.54
C ASP A 154 7.02 -6.88 17.67
N ALA A 155 7.55 -6.73 16.46
CA ALA A 155 7.14 -5.70 15.52
C ALA A 155 5.68 -5.90 15.07
N THR A 156 5.30 -7.15 14.81
CA THR A 156 3.93 -7.54 14.46
C THR A 156 2.97 -7.24 15.61
N ALA A 157 3.34 -7.61 16.86
CA ALA A 157 2.52 -7.33 18.03
C ALA A 157 2.34 -5.82 18.27
N ARG A 158 3.41 -5.03 18.11
CA ARG A 158 3.32 -3.56 18.20
C ARG A 158 2.40 -2.97 17.14
N LEU A 159 2.53 -3.41 15.89
CA LEU A 159 1.65 -2.96 14.79
C LEU A 159 0.17 -3.25 15.12
N LEU A 160 -0.14 -4.50 15.50
CA LEU A 160 -1.51 -4.92 15.83
C LEU A 160 -2.08 -4.20 17.07
N SER A 161 -1.25 -3.81 18.02
CA SER A 161 -1.68 -3.02 19.18
C SER A 161 -2.11 -1.61 18.82
N ARG A 162 -1.60 -1.06 17.73
CA ARG A 162 -1.89 0.31 17.26
C ARG A 162 -2.86 0.35 16.08
N GLN A 163 -2.87 -0.69 15.28
CA GLN A 163 -3.69 -0.78 14.08
C GLN A 163 -4.26 -2.19 13.97
N ALA A 164 -5.46 -2.38 14.52
CA ALA A 164 -6.14 -3.66 14.46
C ALA A 164 -6.61 -3.99 13.03
N THR A 165 -6.84 -5.27 12.78
CA THR A 165 -7.52 -5.74 11.58
C THR A 165 -8.97 -6.05 11.89
N VAL A 166 -9.90 -5.73 10.99
CA VAL A 166 -11.32 -5.99 11.18
C VAL A 166 -11.93 -6.71 9.97
N THR A 167 -12.83 -7.64 10.25
CA THR A 167 -13.69 -8.27 9.24
C THR A 167 -15.15 -7.78 9.35
N ASP A 168 -15.54 -7.25 10.51
CA ASP A 168 -16.81 -6.59 10.81
C ASP A 168 -16.68 -5.07 10.67
N TYR A 169 -16.51 -4.62 9.44
CA TYR A 169 -16.17 -3.25 9.10
C TYR A 169 -17.29 -2.22 9.27
N SER A 170 -18.55 -2.65 9.35
CA SER A 170 -19.70 -1.77 9.58
C SER A 170 -19.94 -1.56 11.07
N ALA A 171 -20.24 -0.32 11.49
CA ALA A 171 -20.40 -0.01 12.91
C ALA A 171 -21.60 -0.71 13.59
N ASP A 172 -22.55 -1.23 12.79
CA ASP A 172 -23.69 -2.03 13.26
C ASP A 172 -23.40 -3.54 13.32
N GLY A 173 -22.18 -3.97 12.93
CA GLY A 173 -21.76 -5.37 12.88
C GLY A 173 -22.38 -6.19 11.74
N ASN A 174 -23.11 -5.56 10.80
CA ASN A 174 -23.73 -6.26 9.67
C ASN A 174 -22.76 -6.32 8.47
N TYR A 175 -22.87 -7.41 7.71
CA TYR A 175 -22.20 -7.57 6.42
C TYR A 175 -23.14 -7.17 5.29
N TYR A 176 -22.70 -6.23 4.45
CA TYR A 176 -23.47 -5.74 3.31
C TYR A 176 -22.97 -6.36 2.00
N LEU A 177 -23.82 -6.35 0.96
CA LEU A 177 -23.50 -6.79 -0.41
C LEU A 177 -22.99 -8.24 -0.49
N GLN A 178 -23.57 -9.15 0.27
CA GLN A 178 -23.04 -10.50 0.48
C GLN A 178 -23.38 -11.52 -0.61
N THR A 179 -24.12 -11.14 -1.66
CA THR A 179 -24.53 -12.11 -2.70
C THR A 179 -23.33 -12.71 -3.43
N GLY A 180 -22.29 -11.91 -3.69
CA GLY A 180 -21.02 -12.38 -4.24
C GLY A 180 -20.26 -13.31 -3.29
N TYR A 181 -20.24 -12.97 -1.98
CA TYR A 181 -19.63 -13.82 -0.96
C TYR A 181 -20.33 -15.20 -0.86
N GLU A 182 -21.65 -15.23 -0.81
CA GLU A 182 -22.40 -16.50 -0.69
C GLU A 182 -22.24 -17.38 -1.95
N ALA A 183 -22.24 -16.76 -3.14
CA ALA A 183 -21.98 -17.49 -4.38
C ALA A 183 -20.54 -18.04 -4.43
N ALA A 184 -19.56 -17.25 -4.03
CA ALA A 184 -18.16 -17.68 -3.95
C ALA A 184 -17.95 -18.78 -2.89
N LYS A 185 -18.61 -18.68 -1.74
CA LYS A 185 -18.57 -19.71 -0.70
C LYS A 185 -19.09 -21.03 -1.22
N LYS A 186 -20.26 -21.04 -1.87
CA LYS A 186 -20.81 -22.23 -2.49
C LYS A 186 -19.86 -22.83 -3.53
N TRP A 187 -19.23 -22.00 -4.33
CA TRP A 187 -18.26 -22.42 -5.34
C TRP A 187 -16.98 -22.99 -4.72
N LEU A 188 -16.33 -22.22 -3.87
CA LEU A 188 -14.97 -22.52 -3.38
C LEU A 188 -14.99 -23.47 -2.18
N VAL A 189 -15.88 -23.26 -1.20
CA VAL A 189 -15.93 -24.11 -0.01
C VAL A 189 -16.62 -25.42 -0.32
N ASP A 190 -17.85 -25.38 -0.86
CA ASP A 190 -18.64 -26.59 -1.10
C ASP A 190 -18.18 -27.34 -2.35
N GLY A 191 -17.68 -26.62 -3.40
CA GLY A 191 -17.28 -27.18 -4.68
C GLY A 191 -15.79 -27.51 -4.81
N ALA A 192 -14.90 -26.61 -4.38
CA ALA A 192 -13.44 -26.72 -4.59
C ALA A 192 -12.66 -27.15 -3.32
N GLY A 193 -13.34 -27.34 -2.18
CA GLY A 193 -12.73 -27.83 -0.94
C GLY A 193 -11.87 -26.80 -0.21
N TYR A 194 -12.18 -25.51 -0.34
CA TYR A 194 -11.57 -24.46 0.46
C TYR A 194 -12.13 -24.44 1.88
N SER A 195 -11.30 -24.12 2.85
CA SER A 195 -11.71 -23.89 4.23
C SER A 195 -12.18 -22.45 4.42
N ASN A 196 -13.39 -22.24 4.97
CA ASN A 196 -13.88 -20.92 5.33
C ASN A 196 -13.32 -20.51 6.69
N VAL A 197 -12.49 -19.43 6.71
CA VAL A 197 -11.73 -19.01 7.89
C VAL A 197 -11.84 -17.50 8.12
N VAL A 198 -11.52 -17.04 9.33
CA VAL A 198 -11.16 -15.66 9.59
C VAL A 198 -9.68 -15.49 9.25
N ILE A 199 -9.39 -14.72 8.21
CA ILE A 199 -8.10 -14.74 7.49
C ILE A 199 -6.89 -14.49 8.41
N ASN A 200 -6.97 -13.50 9.30
CA ASN A 200 -5.85 -13.15 10.16
C ASN A 200 -5.80 -13.95 11.47
N ASP A 201 -6.80 -14.80 11.77
CA ASP A 201 -6.73 -15.76 12.87
C ASP A 201 -5.89 -16.99 12.49
N GLN A 202 -5.69 -17.22 11.19
CA GLN A 202 -4.88 -18.29 10.62
C GLN A 202 -3.88 -17.72 9.59
N PRO A 203 -2.98 -16.80 10.01
CA PRO A 203 -2.14 -16.05 9.06
C PRO A 203 -1.15 -16.95 8.31
N HIS A 204 -0.71 -18.05 8.92
CA HIS A 204 0.33 -18.93 8.37
C HIS A 204 -0.16 -19.97 7.38
N ASP A 205 -1.47 -20.21 7.29
CA ASP A 205 -2.06 -21.09 6.29
C ASP A 205 -2.71 -20.27 5.17
N LYS A 206 -2.19 -20.44 3.96
CA LYS A 206 -2.70 -19.82 2.73
C LYS A 206 -2.95 -20.87 1.65
N THR A 207 -3.18 -22.13 2.06
CA THR A 207 -3.49 -23.23 1.14
C THR A 207 -4.97 -23.58 1.20
N LYS A 208 -5.70 -23.31 0.11
CA LYS A 208 -7.16 -23.52 0.01
C LYS A 208 -7.93 -22.88 1.17
N VAL A 209 -7.65 -21.61 1.46
CA VAL A 209 -8.40 -20.82 2.44
C VAL A 209 -9.26 -19.77 1.73
N PHE A 210 -10.45 -19.54 2.26
CA PHE A 210 -11.45 -18.59 1.79
C PHE A 210 -12.03 -17.83 2.98
N GLY A 211 -12.35 -16.56 2.82
CA GLY A 211 -13.01 -15.78 3.87
C GLY A 211 -13.40 -14.37 3.45
N ARG A 212 -13.96 -13.64 4.40
CA ARG A 212 -14.15 -12.21 4.24
C ARG A 212 -12.80 -11.49 4.33
N PRO A 213 -12.57 -10.44 3.54
CA PRO A 213 -11.35 -9.66 3.65
C PRO A 213 -11.22 -9.05 5.05
N ALA A 214 -10.00 -9.05 5.58
CA ALA A 214 -9.63 -8.24 6.73
C ALA A 214 -9.16 -6.87 6.23
N TYR A 215 -9.59 -5.81 6.90
CA TYR A 215 -9.28 -4.42 6.54
C TYR A 215 -8.62 -3.67 7.70
N ASP A 216 -7.87 -2.63 7.37
CA ASP A 216 -7.34 -1.64 8.34
C ASP A 216 -8.36 -0.52 8.61
N TYR A 217 -9.62 -0.88 8.81
CA TYR A 217 -10.70 0.06 9.06
C TYR A 217 -10.97 0.24 10.56
N ASN A 218 -11.57 1.36 10.89
CA ASN A 218 -12.05 1.66 12.23
C ASN A 218 -13.49 2.17 12.17
N LYS A 219 -14.44 1.35 12.62
CA LYS A 219 -15.87 1.69 12.72
C LYS A 219 -16.41 2.35 11.44
N GLY A 220 -16.26 1.67 10.31
CA GLY A 220 -16.78 2.09 9.02
C GLY A 220 -15.96 3.19 8.31
N GLN A 221 -14.80 3.57 8.83
CA GLN A 221 -13.91 4.54 8.21
C GLN A 221 -12.54 3.91 7.92
N ARG A 222 -11.80 4.48 6.95
CA ARG A 222 -10.42 4.09 6.70
C ARG A 222 -9.56 4.38 7.92
N GLY A 223 -8.81 3.38 8.35
CA GLY A 223 -7.79 3.46 9.40
C GLY A 223 -6.41 3.78 8.86
N GLY A 224 -5.41 3.10 9.40
CA GLY A 224 -4.03 3.18 8.95
C GLY A 224 -3.16 4.11 9.78
N PRO A 225 -1.86 4.22 9.42
CA PRO A 225 -0.89 4.98 10.20
C PRO A 225 -1.19 6.46 10.33
N VAL A 226 -1.97 7.04 9.39
CA VAL A 226 -2.39 8.45 9.48
C VAL A 226 -3.27 8.71 10.70
N THR A 227 -4.16 7.76 11.02
CA THR A 227 -5.10 7.91 12.15
C THR A 227 -4.52 7.45 13.49
N THR A 228 -3.36 6.81 13.48
CA THR A 228 -2.71 6.22 14.66
C THR A 228 -1.32 6.81 14.90
N TYR A 229 -0.29 6.34 14.22
CA TYR A 229 1.11 6.75 14.41
C TYR A 229 1.35 8.25 14.16
N LEU A 230 0.77 8.79 13.08
CA LEU A 230 0.94 10.21 12.77
C LEU A 230 0.36 11.10 13.87
N GLN A 231 -0.79 10.72 14.44
CA GLN A 231 -1.43 11.51 15.49
C GLN A 231 -0.57 11.57 16.76
N THR A 232 0.09 10.45 17.13
CA THR A 232 1.05 10.45 18.25
C THR A 232 2.31 11.25 17.93
N SER A 233 2.83 11.18 16.71
CA SER A 233 3.99 11.96 16.28
C SER A 233 3.72 13.47 16.35
N LEU A 234 2.57 13.91 15.84
CA LEU A 234 2.14 15.31 15.84
C LEU A 234 2.00 15.92 17.26
N SER A 235 1.84 15.07 18.29
CA SER A 235 1.80 15.54 19.69
C SER A 235 3.18 15.80 20.30
N ARG A 236 4.28 15.44 19.61
CA ARG A 236 5.66 15.59 20.11
C ARG A 236 6.31 16.88 19.61
N SER A 237 7.00 17.59 20.48
CA SER A 237 7.68 18.85 20.16
C SER A 237 8.93 18.67 19.27
N ASN A 238 9.48 17.46 19.18
CA ASN A 238 10.63 17.10 18.34
C ASN A 238 10.25 16.51 16.99
N PHE A 239 8.99 16.61 16.58
CA PHE A 239 8.49 16.11 15.30
C PHE A 239 7.88 17.23 14.46
N LEU A 240 8.15 17.22 13.14
CA LEU A 240 7.52 18.11 12.18
C LEU A 240 7.17 17.34 10.90
N LEU A 241 5.93 17.49 10.42
CA LEU A 241 5.49 17.07 9.10
C LEU A 241 5.39 18.27 8.18
N GLN A 242 6.01 18.19 6.99
CA GLN A 242 5.85 19.18 5.92
C GLN A 242 5.39 18.48 4.63
N SER A 243 4.24 18.90 4.12
CA SER A 243 3.69 18.46 2.83
C SER A 243 3.98 19.49 1.73
N GLY A 244 3.87 19.09 0.46
CA GLY A 244 4.22 19.93 -0.68
C GLY A 244 5.74 20.10 -0.85
N VAL A 245 6.53 19.23 -0.24
CA VAL A 245 8.01 19.26 -0.28
C VAL A 245 8.52 18.07 -1.09
N ARG A 246 8.88 18.30 -2.34
CA ARG A 246 9.37 17.25 -3.22
C ARG A 246 10.89 17.12 -3.10
N VAL A 247 11.35 16.09 -2.42
CA VAL A 247 12.77 15.74 -2.36
C VAL A 247 13.24 15.28 -3.74
N GLN A 248 14.36 15.82 -4.19
CA GLN A 248 14.98 15.52 -5.48
C GLN A 248 16.13 14.52 -5.34
N ARG A 249 16.92 14.64 -4.27
CA ARG A 249 18.05 13.75 -3.98
C ARG A 249 18.51 13.91 -2.53
N VAL A 250 19.33 12.96 -2.10
CA VAL A 250 20.13 13.08 -0.88
C VAL A 250 21.37 13.96 -1.21
N GLU A 251 21.63 14.95 -0.37
CA GLU A 251 22.88 15.71 -0.41
C GLU A 251 23.93 14.97 0.41
N ARG A 252 25.14 14.73 -0.16
CA ARG A 252 26.17 13.91 0.50
C ARG A 252 27.58 14.34 0.15
N THR A 253 28.50 14.02 1.05
CA THR A 253 29.95 14.10 0.84
C THR A 253 30.53 12.70 1.01
N GLY A 254 31.03 12.11 -0.07
CA GLY A 254 31.46 10.70 -0.08
C GLY A 254 30.29 9.76 0.26
N SER A 255 30.45 8.93 1.27
CA SER A 255 29.44 7.99 1.78
C SER A 255 28.42 8.61 2.74
N LYS A 256 28.72 9.81 3.28
CA LYS A 256 27.92 10.45 4.33
C LYS A 256 26.91 11.44 3.75
N ALA A 257 25.62 11.24 4.03
CA ALA A 257 24.58 12.23 3.78
C ALA A 257 24.73 13.41 4.75
N THR A 258 24.58 14.61 4.20
CA THR A 258 24.63 15.90 4.93
C THR A 258 23.27 16.58 4.97
N GLY A 259 22.30 16.10 4.19
CA GLY A 259 20.96 16.62 4.11
C GLY A 259 20.18 16.06 2.93
N VAL A 260 19.13 16.76 2.53
CA VAL A 260 18.38 16.50 1.30
C VAL A 260 18.19 17.80 0.51
N VAL A 261 18.16 17.67 -0.81
CA VAL A 261 17.77 18.76 -1.72
C VAL A 261 16.33 18.54 -2.13
N ALA A 262 15.50 19.55 -1.98
CA ALA A 262 14.08 19.49 -2.25
C ALA A 262 13.57 20.74 -2.98
N THR A 263 12.42 20.62 -3.65
CA THR A 263 11.61 21.75 -4.10
C THR A 263 10.52 22.03 -3.09
N PHE A 264 10.43 23.25 -2.63
CA PHE A 264 9.37 23.75 -1.76
C PHE A 264 8.96 25.15 -2.23
N ASP A 265 7.65 25.37 -2.45
CA ASP A 265 7.08 26.60 -3.00
C ASP A 265 7.82 27.11 -4.27
N GLY A 266 8.10 26.18 -5.20
CA GLY A 266 8.79 26.46 -6.45
C GLY A 266 10.29 26.77 -6.32
N THR A 267 10.84 26.76 -5.11
CA THR A 267 12.24 27.06 -4.82
C THR A 267 13.01 25.79 -4.43
N THR A 268 14.23 25.63 -4.95
CA THR A 268 15.14 24.57 -4.51
C THR A 268 15.78 24.95 -3.18
N VAL A 269 15.64 24.09 -2.18
CA VAL A 269 16.19 24.26 -0.84
C VAL A 269 17.06 23.06 -0.46
N THR A 270 18.10 23.29 0.33
CA THR A 270 18.88 22.23 0.97
C THR A 270 18.54 22.21 2.45
N ILE A 271 18.05 21.08 2.95
CA ILE A 271 17.65 20.88 4.33
C ILE A 271 18.76 20.08 5.03
N PRO A 272 19.45 20.64 6.02
CA PRO A 272 20.63 20.02 6.60
C PRO A 272 20.29 18.95 7.65
N LEU A 273 21.21 17.97 7.77
CA LEU A 273 21.26 17.03 8.90
C LEU A 273 22.19 17.59 10.00
N SER A 274 21.91 17.24 11.24
CA SER A 274 22.88 17.33 12.34
C SER A 274 24.09 16.41 12.07
N SER A 275 25.18 16.60 12.78
CA SER A 275 26.43 15.86 12.56
C SER A 275 26.29 14.34 12.62
N ASN A 276 25.35 13.84 13.45
CA ASN A 276 25.00 12.42 13.59
C ASN A 276 23.64 12.08 12.97
N GLY A 277 23.11 13.00 12.15
CA GLY A 277 21.80 12.84 11.53
C GLY A 277 21.79 11.80 10.40
N ARG A 278 20.61 11.38 10.00
CA ARG A 278 20.40 10.37 8.97
C ARG A 278 19.21 10.68 8.08
N VAL A 279 19.26 10.18 6.85
CA VAL A 279 18.15 10.20 5.90
C VAL A 279 17.52 8.82 5.86
N VAL A 280 16.18 8.76 5.96
CA VAL A 280 15.40 7.54 5.72
C VAL A 280 14.51 7.79 4.51
N LEU A 281 14.75 7.05 3.42
CA LEU A 281 13.91 7.08 2.24
C LEU A 281 12.73 6.13 2.44
N SER A 282 11.53 6.66 2.28
CA SER A 282 10.24 5.96 2.40
C SER A 282 9.28 6.37 1.27
N GLY A 283 9.85 6.65 0.08
CA GLY A 283 9.11 7.06 -1.11
C GLY A 283 8.42 5.90 -1.86
N GLY A 284 8.50 4.67 -1.34
CA GLY A 284 7.95 3.47 -1.97
C GLY A 284 8.88 2.84 -3.00
N ALA A 285 8.47 1.68 -3.53
CA ALA A 285 9.35 0.81 -4.32
C ALA A 285 9.84 1.42 -5.66
N ILE A 286 9.27 2.53 -6.10
CA ILE A 286 9.71 3.21 -7.33
C ILE A 286 10.52 4.48 -7.00
N GLN A 287 10.03 5.33 -6.09
CA GLN A 287 10.67 6.61 -5.83
C GLN A 287 11.90 6.51 -4.91
N SER A 288 11.96 5.57 -3.96
CA SER A 288 13.16 5.43 -3.13
C SER A 288 14.38 5.01 -3.93
N PRO A 289 14.34 4.01 -4.84
CA PRO A 289 15.44 3.77 -5.76
C PRO A 289 15.73 4.95 -6.70
N GLN A 290 14.70 5.67 -7.19
CA GLN A 290 14.90 6.88 -7.99
C GLN A 290 15.73 7.91 -7.24
N LEU A 291 15.37 8.20 -5.98
CA LEU A 291 16.11 9.16 -5.14
C LEU A 291 17.57 8.73 -4.90
N LEU A 292 17.82 7.42 -4.71
CA LEU A 292 19.18 6.88 -4.62
C LEU A 292 19.97 7.11 -5.91
N MET A 293 19.40 6.77 -7.07
CA MET A 293 20.05 6.96 -8.37
C MET A 293 20.32 8.45 -8.64
N MET A 294 19.35 9.33 -8.35
CA MET A 294 19.52 10.79 -8.46
C MET A 294 20.57 11.35 -7.49
N SER A 295 20.92 10.59 -6.44
CA SER A 295 21.99 10.90 -5.49
C SER A 295 23.35 10.28 -5.88
N GLY A 296 23.47 9.68 -7.08
CA GLY A 296 24.67 9.00 -7.54
C GLY A 296 24.95 7.69 -6.80
N ILE A 297 23.88 6.99 -6.34
CA ILE A 297 23.95 5.69 -5.67
C ILE A 297 23.16 4.68 -6.51
N GLY A 298 23.83 3.73 -7.14
CA GLY A 298 23.16 2.78 -8.02
C GLY A 298 24.10 2.00 -8.93
N ASP A 299 23.54 1.37 -9.94
CA ASP A 299 24.30 0.71 -11.00
C ASP A 299 25.06 1.73 -11.86
N PRO A 300 26.38 1.58 -12.08
CA PRO A 300 27.17 2.56 -12.82
C PRO A 300 26.69 2.84 -14.24
N ALA A 301 26.13 1.82 -14.94
CA ALA A 301 25.59 2.03 -16.29
C ALA A 301 24.36 2.94 -16.26
N THR A 302 23.44 2.70 -15.32
CA THR A 302 22.27 3.55 -15.09
C THR A 302 22.69 4.98 -14.69
N LEU A 303 23.64 5.12 -13.76
CA LEU A 303 24.14 6.43 -13.36
C LEU A 303 24.80 7.20 -14.52
N SER A 304 25.52 6.52 -15.38
CA SER A 304 26.10 7.10 -16.60
C SER A 304 25.03 7.63 -17.56
N GLN A 305 23.95 6.90 -17.74
CA GLN A 305 22.81 7.33 -18.55
C GLN A 305 22.13 8.58 -17.96
N LEU A 306 21.88 8.58 -16.65
CA LEU A 306 21.27 9.73 -15.95
C LEU A 306 22.17 10.98 -15.99
N ALA A 307 23.48 10.81 -15.84
CA ALA A 307 24.44 11.90 -15.96
C ALA A 307 24.47 12.47 -17.41
N SER A 308 24.43 11.62 -18.42
CA SER A 308 24.38 12.03 -19.83
C SER A 308 23.08 12.79 -20.16
N SER A 309 22.00 12.53 -19.44
CA SER A 309 20.71 13.22 -19.55
C SER A 309 20.62 14.47 -18.66
N ASN A 310 21.71 14.86 -17.98
CA ASN A 310 21.77 15.98 -17.02
C ASN A 310 20.78 15.85 -15.83
N LEU A 311 20.39 14.64 -15.47
CA LEU A 311 19.49 14.36 -14.35
C LEU A 311 20.23 14.24 -13.01
N ILE A 312 21.55 13.96 -13.04
CA ILE A 312 22.43 13.97 -11.87
C ILE A 312 23.32 15.22 -11.93
N PRO A 313 23.50 15.96 -10.82
CA PRO A 313 24.40 17.11 -10.79
C PRO A 313 25.84 16.76 -11.21
N THR A 314 26.51 17.63 -11.92
CA THR A 314 27.92 17.47 -12.37
C THR A 314 28.92 17.28 -11.22
N SER A 315 28.57 17.72 -10.01
CA SER A 315 29.34 17.46 -8.78
C SER A 315 29.33 15.98 -8.38
N LEU A 316 28.32 15.22 -8.79
CA LEU A 316 28.23 13.77 -8.62
C LEU A 316 28.79 13.08 -9.88
N ASN A 317 30.06 13.33 -10.21
CA ASN A 317 30.75 12.68 -11.31
C ASN A 317 31.07 11.19 -10.98
N PRO A 318 31.55 10.38 -11.93
CA PRO A 318 31.79 8.94 -11.73
C PRO A 318 32.68 8.57 -10.55
N SER A 319 33.63 9.46 -10.14
CA SER A 319 34.49 9.21 -8.98
C SER A 319 33.76 9.39 -7.63
N ALA A 320 32.61 10.07 -7.64
CA ALA A 320 31.78 10.30 -6.48
C ALA A 320 30.61 9.30 -6.39
N TRP A 321 30.43 8.40 -7.37
CA TRP A 321 29.35 7.42 -7.34
C TRP A 321 29.58 6.33 -6.31
N ILE A 322 28.47 5.84 -5.73
CA ILE A 322 28.44 4.65 -4.90
C ILE A 322 27.84 3.51 -5.73
N ASN A 323 28.69 2.53 -6.04
CA ASN A 323 28.25 1.35 -6.80
C ASN A 323 27.38 0.44 -5.92
N ASN A 324 26.10 0.38 -6.24
CA ASN A 324 25.15 -0.53 -5.63
C ASN A 324 24.16 -1.00 -6.73
N THR A 325 24.51 -2.07 -7.43
CA THR A 325 23.74 -2.59 -8.57
C THR A 325 22.36 -3.14 -8.20
N ALA A 326 22.11 -3.34 -6.90
CA ALA A 326 20.82 -3.79 -6.38
C ALA A 326 19.77 -2.67 -6.26
N VAL A 327 20.18 -1.39 -6.37
CA VAL A 327 19.25 -0.27 -6.39
C VAL A 327 18.38 -0.34 -7.65
N GLY A 328 17.07 -0.38 -7.46
CA GLY A 328 16.07 -0.49 -8.52
C GLY A 328 15.94 -1.88 -9.14
N ALA A 329 16.78 -2.85 -8.77
CA ALA A 329 16.73 -4.21 -9.33
C ALA A 329 15.72 -5.10 -8.58
N GLY A 330 15.07 -6.01 -9.32
CA GLY A 330 14.11 -6.96 -8.74
C GLY A 330 12.77 -6.32 -8.38
N LEU A 331 12.41 -5.19 -9.02
CA LEU A 331 11.09 -4.60 -8.85
C LEU A 331 10.03 -5.64 -9.17
N PHE A 332 9.07 -5.77 -8.27
CA PHE A 332 8.00 -6.75 -8.34
C PHE A 332 6.63 -6.07 -8.24
N ASP A 333 5.68 -6.58 -8.99
CA ASP A 333 4.24 -6.40 -8.82
C ASP A 333 3.53 -7.70 -9.22
N ASN A 334 2.29 -7.88 -8.80
CA ASN A 334 1.47 -9.03 -9.14
C ASN A 334 0.85 -8.85 -10.55
N PRO A 335 0.99 -9.83 -11.48
CA PRO A 335 0.31 -9.77 -12.77
C PRO A 335 -1.19 -10.00 -12.60
N ASN A 336 -2.00 -9.00 -12.92
CA ASN A 336 -3.43 -8.98 -12.67
C ASN A 336 -4.27 -9.58 -13.80
N THR A 337 -5.31 -10.36 -13.44
CA THR A 337 -6.34 -10.82 -14.37
C THR A 337 -7.72 -10.66 -13.75
N PHE A 338 -8.62 -10.00 -14.47
CA PHE A 338 -10.05 -9.92 -14.13
C PHE A 338 -10.83 -10.99 -14.88
N ILE A 339 -11.61 -11.77 -14.15
CA ILE A 339 -12.56 -12.75 -14.67
C ILE A 339 -13.95 -12.30 -14.25
N GLU A 340 -14.77 -11.98 -15.24
CA GLU A 340 -16.14 -11.55 -15.00
C GLU A 340 -17.04 -12.76 -14.86
N LEU A 341 -17.82 -12.78 -13.79
CA LEU A 341 -18.71 -13.87 -13.45
C LEU A 341 -20.15 -13.36 -13.35
N THR A 342 -21.10 -14.14 -13.90
CA THR A 342 -22.54 -13.89 -13.70
C THR A 342 -23.21 -15.05 -13.00
N GLY A 343 -24.35 -14.79 -12.35
CA GLY A 343 -25.14 -15.83 -11.71
C GLY A 343 -26.52 -15.34 -11.25
N PRO A 344 -27.54 -16.23 -11.20
CA PRO A 344 -28.92 -15.84 -10.86
C PRO A 344 -29.09 -15.34 -9.41
N SER A 345 -28.17 -15.70 -8.51
CA SER A 345 -28.18 -15.28 -7.11
C SER A 345 -27.38 -13.99 -6.87
N ILE A 346 -26.70 -13.46 -7.89
CA ILE A 346 -25.90 -12.23 -7.76
C ILE A 346 -26.82 -11.01 -7.81
N ALA A 347 -26.55 -10.07 -6.93
CA ALA A 347 -27.04 -8.69 -6.99
C ALA A 347 -25.81 -7.77 -6.92
N SER A 348 -25.46 -7.18 -8.06
CA SER A 348 -24.31 -6.29 -8.20
C SER A 348 -24.55 -4.97 -7.49
N TYR A 349 -23.48 -4.36 -7.01
CA TYR A 349 -23.53 -3.04 -6.40
C TYR A 349 -22.37 -2.18 -6.89
N THR A 350 -22.71 -1.09 -7.55
CA THR A 350 -21.72 -0.12 -8.03
C THR A 350 -21.74 1.12 -7.15
N TYR A 351 -20.60 1.44 -6.58
CA TYR A 351 -20.41 2.67 -5.81
C TYR A 351 -20.41 3.88 -6.74
N SER A 352 -21.15 4.93 -6.39
CA SER A 352 -21.15 6.18 -7.14
C SER A 352 -20.65 7.33 -6.28
N TYR A 353 -19.70 8.09 -6.81
CA TYR A 353 -19.22 9.32 -6.19
C TYR A 353 -20.24 10.45 -6.32
N LYS A 354 -20.80 10.62 -7.55
CA LYS A 354 -21.70 11.76 -7.88
C LYS A 354 -23.17 11.48 -7.62
N SER A 355 -23.62 10.25 -7.81
CA SER A 355 -25.04 9.86 -7.74
C SER A 355 -25.22 8.58 -6.90
N PRO A 356 -24.87 8.63 -5.60
CA PRO A 356 -25.01 7.48 -4.71
C PRO A 356 -26.49 7.16 -4.43
N ILE A 357 -26.75 5.94 -3.97
CA ILE A 357 -28.06 5.57 -3.43
C ILE A 357 -28.26 6.35 -2.12
N THR A 358 -29.28 7.16 -2.06
CA THR A 358 -29.53 8.10 -0.95
C THR A 358 -29.70 7.39 0.39
N SER A 359 -30.39 6.24 0.44
CA SER A 359 -30.52 5.45 1.67
C SER A 359 -29.18 5.03 2.26
N ASP A 360 -28.23 4.66 1.40
CA ASP A 360 -26.92 4.15 1.81
C ASP A 360 -26.03 5.26 2.35
N THR A 361 -26.07 6.44 1.73
CA THR A 361 -25.35 7.62 2.23
C THR A 361 -25.92 8.12 3.54
N LEU A 362 -27.25 8.12 3.71
CA LEU A 362 -27.91 8.47 4.97
C LEU A 362 -27.55 7.47 6.08
N MET A 363 -27.52 6.16 5.78
CA MET A 363 -27.09 5.14 6.71
C MET A 363 -25.64 5.36 7.14
N TYR A 364 -24.75 5.64 6.19
CA TYR A 364 -23.35 5.93 6.50
C TYR A 364 -23.19 7.18 7.36
N LEU A 365 -23.86 8.28 7.02
CA LEU A 365 -23.76 9.55 7.75
C LEU A 365 -24.29 9.43 9.18
N SER A 366 -25.41 8.71 9.37
CA SER A 366 -26.06 8.60 10.69
C SER A 366 -25.36 7.63 11.64
N SER A 367 -24.80 6.52 11.13
CA SER A 367 -24.33 5.43 11.98
C SER A 367 -23.01 4.80 11.56
N LYS A 368 -22.36 5.26 10.49
CA LYS A 368 -21.18 4.61 9.90
C LYS A 368 -21.43 3.13 9.57
N SER A 369 -22.62 2.86 9.03
CA SER A 369 -23.07 1.52 8.63
C SER A 369 -23.45 1.51 7.15
N GLY A 370 -23.64 0.32 6.58
CA GLY A 370 -24.08 0.17 5.21
C GLY A 370 -22.95 -0.06 4.19
N PRO A 371 -23.27 -0.05 2.89
CA PRO A 371 -22.33 -0.37 1.82
C PRO A 371 -21.06 0.48 1.79
N TYR A 372 -21.12 1.75 2.17
CA TYR A 372 -19.96 2.65 2.14
C TYR A 372 -18.90 2.37 3.21
N THR A 373 -19.13 1.42 4.11
CA THR A 373 -18.18 1.04 5.18
C THR A 373 -17.06 0.12 4.73
N PHE A 374 -17.07 -0.37 3.49
CA PHE A 374 -16.01 -1.23 2.95
C PHE A 374 -15.76 -0.96 1.46
N ALA A 375 -14.66 -1.49 0.94
CA ALA A 375 -14.11 -1.15 -0.36
C ALA A 375 -14.56 -2.08 -1.49
N SER A 376 -15.77 -2.63 -1.44
CA SER A 376 -16.37 -3.51 -2.45
C SER A 376 -15.90 -4.95 -2.51
N GLN A 377 -14.71 -5.32 -2.05
CA GLN A 377 -14.27 -6.72 -2.03
C GLN A 377 -15.05 -7.48 -0.96
N THR A 378 -15.84 -8.48 -1.39
CA THR A 378 -16.73 -9.26 -0.52
C THR A 378 -16.08 -10.54 0.01
N SER A 379 -15.11 -11.08 -0.73
CA SER A 379 -14.37 -12.27 -0.36
C SER A 379 -12.95 -12.28 -0.91
N VAL A 380 -12.11 -13.07 -0.27
CA VAL A 380 -10.72 -13.30 -0.64
C VAL A 380 -10.36 -14.76 -0.39
N PHE A 381 -9.46 -15.31 -1.20
CA PHE A 381 -9.01 -16.68 -1.07
C PHE A 381 -7.62 -16.88 -1.63
N TRP A 382 -6.93 -17.92 -1.13
CA TRP A 382 -5.58 -18.29 -1.53
C TRP A 382 -5.45 -19.79 -1.72
N THR A 383 -4.50 -20.16 -2.56
CA THR A 383 -3.90 -21.49 -2.58
C THR A 383 -2.45 -21.39 -3.03
N THR A 384 -1.77 -22.53 -3.12
CA THR A 384 -0.40 -22.63 -3.62
C THR A 384 -0.34 -23.65 -4.75
N ILE A 385 0.50 -23.39 -5.74
CA ILE A 385 0.82 -24.33 -6.83
C ILE A 385 2.18 -24.94 -6.50
N PRO A 386 2.24 -26.25 -6.12
CA PRO A 386 3.47 -26.89 -5.73
C PRO A 386 4.34 -27.25 -6.95
N HIS A 387 5.66 -27.27 -6.76
CA HIS A 387 6.61 -27.65 -7.79
C HIS A 387 7.32 -28.96 -7.42
N SER A 388 7.53 -29.82 -8.41
CA SER A 388 8.21 -31.12 -8.23
C SER A 388 9.75 -31.02 -8.20
N ASP A 389 10.30 -29.86 -8.59
CA ASP A 389 11.75 -29.60 -8.66
C ASP A 389 12.35 -29.12 -7.32
N GLY A 390 11.53 -29.02 -6.25
CA GLY A 390 11.95 -28.56 -4.93
C GLY A 390 12.05 -27.04 -4.79
N THR A 391 11.70 -26.27 -5.82
CA THR A 391 11.58 -24.80 -5.69
C THR A 391 10.36 -24.43 -4.85
N PRO A 392 10.34 -23.25 -4.20
CA PRO A 392 9.17 -22.78 -3.46
C PRO A 392 7.90 -22.78 -4.34
N ALA A 393 6.78 -23.19 -3.74
CA ALA A 393 5.48 -23.16 -4.43
C ALA A 393 5.11 -21.73 -4.83
N THR A 394 4.41 -21.59 -5.96
CA THR A 394 3.81 -20.30 -6.35
C THR A 394 2.55 -20.05 -5.54
N GLY A 395 2.52 -18.95 -4.77
CA GLY A 395 1.31 -18.46 -4.13
C GLY A 395 0.38 -17.81 -5.16
N VAL A 396 -0.93 -18.04 -5.02
CA VAL A 396 -1.96 -17.43 -5.86
C VAL A 396 -3.10 -16.93 -5.01
N GLN A 397 -3.65 -15.77 -5.38
CA GLN A 397 -4.74 -15.10 -4.67
C GLN A 397 -5.90 -14.79 -5.61
N GLY A 398 -7.12 -14.89 -5.09
CA GLY A 398 -8.31 -14.36 -5.72
C GLY A 398 -9.09 -13.45 -4.78
N THR A 399 -9.70 -12.39 -5.32
CA THR A 399 -10.65 -11.52 -4.62
C THR A 399 -11.93 -11.37 -5.43
N ILE A 400 -13.07 -11.29 -4.77
CA ILE A 400 -14.38 -11.08 -5.41
C ILE A 400 -14.87 -9.68 -5.09
N ASP A 401 -15.14 -8.90 -6.12
CA ASP A 401 -15.74 -7.57 -6.04
C ASP A 401 -17.27 -7.64 -6.06
N SER A 402 -17.94 -6.62 -5.55
CA SER A 402 -19.39 -6.52 -5.51
C SER A 402 -20.05 -6.18 -6.85
N ALA A 403 -19.29 -5.88 -7.90
CA ALA A 403 -19.76 -5.53 -9.23
C ALA A 403 -18.86 -6.09 -10.32
N GLY A 404 -19.38 -6.19 -11.55
CA GLY A 404 -18.60 -6.46 -12.74
C GLY A 404 -17.76 -5.26 -13.18
N TYR A 405 -16.85 -5.50 -14.14
CA TYR A 405 -15.91 -4.50 -14.67
C TYR A 405 -15.95 -4.45 -16.21
N GLY A 406 -15.59 -3.31 -16.76
CA GLY A 406 -15.44 -3.08 -18.20
C GLY A 406 -16.77 -3.24 -18.95
N ASP A 407 -16.81 -4.18 -19.88
CA ASP A 407 -17.98 -4.44 -20.75
C ASP A 407 -19.08 -5.27 -20.07
N PHE A 408 -18.83 -5.77 -18.85
CA PHE A 408 -19.70 -6.70 -18.11
C PHE A 408 -20.34 -6.06 -16.87
N VAL A 409 -20.70 -4.79 -16.95
CA VAL A 409 -21.34 -4.07 -15.84
C VAL A 409 -22.86 -4.20 -15.98
N ASP A 410 -23.45 -5.18 -15.29
CA ASP A 410 -24.89 -5.34 -15.15
C ASP A 410 -25.27 -5.69 -13.69
N ASP A 411 -26.55 -5.91 -13.43
CA ASP A 411 -27.10 -6.14 -12.08
C ASP A 411 -26.84 -7.55 -11.54
N ARG A 412 -26.18 -8.44 -12.32
CA ARG A 412 -25.89 -9.84 -11.97
C ARG A 412 -24.44 -10.25 -12.20
N THR A 413 -23.55 -9.29 -12.32
CA THR A 413 -22.12 -9.55 -12.53
C THR A 413 -21.27 -9.16 -11.32
N ILE A 414 -20.22 -9.93 -11.11
CA ILE A 414 -19.16 -9.68 -10.14
C ILE A 414 -17.81 -9.92 -10.81
N THR A 415 -16.78 -9.25 -10.35
CA THR A 415 -15.41 -9.45 -10.83
C THR A 415 -14.63 -10.33 -9.88
N LEU A 416 -14.05 -11.40 -10.40
CA LEU A 416 -12.98 -12.15 -9.77
C LEU A 416 -11.65 -11.57 -10.23
N ASN A 417 -10.88 -11.01 -9.31
CA ASN A 417 -9.53 -10.56 -9.55
C ASN A 417 -8.54 -11.66 -9.10
N VAL A 418 -7.71 -12.15 -10.04
CA VAL A 418 -6.75 -13.24 -9.83
C VAL A 418 -5.34 -12.77 -10.13
N TYR A 419 -4.38 -13.16 -9.30
CA TYR A 419 -2.96 -12.94 -9.54
C TYR A 419 -2.07 -13.93 -8.79
N GLY A 420 -0.86 -14.15 -9.34
CA GLY A 420 0.23 -14.83 -8.63
C GLY A 420 0.84 -13.90 -7.58
N THR A 421 1.35 -14.47 -6.49
CA THR A 421 1.89 -13.73 -5.35
C THR A 421 3.35 -14.07 -5.06
N SER A 422 3.67 -14.73 -3.95
CA SER A 422 5.04 -15.19 -3.67
C SER A 422 5.47 -16.34 -4.62
N GLY A 423 6.76 -16.53 -4.78
CA GLY A 423 7.31 -17.63 -5.60
C GLY A 423 7.36 -17.39 -7.11
N LEU A 424 6.80 -16.28 -7.62
CA LEU A 424 6.96 -15.88 -9.01
C LEU A 424 8.43 -15.57 -9.32
N LEU A 425 8.85 -15.89 -10.54
CA LEU A 425 10.22 -15.72 -11.05
C LEU A 425 10.41 -14.40 -11.79
N SER A 426 9.36 -13.88 -12.40
CA SER A 426 9.39 -12.62 -13.14
C SER A 426 9.59 -11.43 -12.20
N SER A 427 10.48 -10.54 -12.57
CA SER A 427 10.71 -9.27 -11.92
C SER A 427 11.36 -8.31 -12.90
N GLY A 428 11.15 -7.01 -12.69
CA GLY A 428 11.71 -5.96 -13.52
C GLY A 428 12.72 -5.10 -12.77
N ARG A 429 12.85 -3.86 -13.23
CA ARG A 429 13.69 -2.82 -12.65
C ARG A 429 12.92 -1.51 -12.57
N VAL A 430 13.37 -0.64 -11.67
CA VAL A 430 13.01 0.78 -11.75
C VAL A 430 13.84 1.43 -12.86
N VAL A 431 13.16 2.00 -13.84
CA VAL A 431 13.75 2.78 -14.92
C VAL A 431 13.39 4.25 -14.78
N ILE A 432 14.26 5.15 -15.24
CA ILE A 432 14.04 6.60 -15.20
C ILE A 432 14.17 7.11 -16.64
N ASP A 433 13.16 7.78 -17.14
CA ASP A 433 13.15 8.34 -18.48
C ASP A 433 14.03 9.62 -18.58
N SER A 434 14.17 10.15 -19.80
CA SER A 434 14.96 11.36 -20.07
C SER A 434 14.43 12.65 -19.42
N LYS A 435 13.19 12.61 -18.87
CA LYS A 435 12.58 13.71 -18.12
C LYS A 435 12.71 13.54 -16.60
N GLY A 436 13.32 12.41 -16.18
CA GLY A 436 13.47 12.10 -14.75
C GLY A 436 12.27 11.39 -14.14
N VAL A 437 11.29 10.92 -14.94
CA VAL A 437 10.12 10.18 -14.46
C VAL A 437 10.50 8.73 -14.27
N ALA A 438 10.28 8.20 -13.06
CA ALA A 438 10.54 6.80 -12.74
C ALA A 438 9.31 5.93 -12.99
N GLY A 439 9.54 4.68 -13.33
CA GLY A 439 8.50 3.67 -13.50
C GLY A 439 9.08 2.26 -13.56
N PRO A 440 8.23 1.23 -13.74
CA PRO A 440 8.68 -0.12 -13.97
C PRO A 440 9.24 -0.28 -15.39
N SER A 441 10.17 -1.23 -15.56
CA SER A 441 10.56 -1.72 -16.89
C SER A 441 9.41 -2.49 -17.54
N ASP A 442 9.43 -2.61 -18.88
CA ASP A 442 8.35 -3.22 -19.67
C ASP A 442 8.20 -4.73 -19.43
N ASP A 443 9.26 -5.40 -18.96
CA ASP A 443 9.39 -6.86 -18.81
C ASP A 443 9.03 -7.37 -17.39
N ILE A 444 8.23 -6.64 -16.62
CA ILE A 444 7.96 -7.00 -15.23
C ILE A 444 7.07 -8.24 -15.05
N TYR A 445 6.18 -8.54 -16.02
CA TYR A 445 5.22 -9.64 -15.93
C TYR A 445 5.51 -10.73 -16.95
N TYR A 446 5.47 -11.99 -16.50
CA TYR A 446 5.63 -13.19 -17.37
C TYR A 446 6.92 -13.17 -18.20
N SER A 447 8.00 -12.67 -17.62
CA SER A 447 9.31 -12.57 -18.29
C SER A 447 10.25 -13.74 -17.95
N ASP A 448 9.82 -14.66 -17.13
CA ASP A 448 10.58 -15.85 -16.79
C ASP A 448 10.76 -16.77 -18.00
N ALA A 449 12.00 -17.17 -18.29
CA ALA A 449 12.34 -17.93 -19.50
C ALA A 449 11.65 -19.31 -19.58
N ALA A 450 11.24 -19.85 -18.44
CA ALA A 450 10.54 -21.14 -18.38
C ALA A 450 9.03 -21.02 -18.60
N GLY A 451 8.45 -19.81 -18.59
CA GLY A 451 7.01 -19.57 -18.66
C GLY A 451 6.23 -20.14 -17.45
N ARG A 452 6.92 -20.36 -16.33
CA ARG A 452 6.36 -20.99 -15.13
C ARG A 452 5.28 -20.12 -14.49
N ASP A 453 5.54 -18.81 -14.39
CA ASP A 453 4.60 -17.88 -13.76
C ASP A 453 3.23 -17.90 -14.45
N ALA A 454 3.24 -17.85 -15.78
CA ALA A 454 2.02 -17.92 -16.58
C ALA A 454 1.34 -19.29 -16.50
N SER A 455 2.12 -20.38 -16.50
CA SER A 455 1.61 -21.74 -16.37
C SER A 455 0.94 -21.99 -15.02
N ASP A 456 1.54 -21.50 -13.92
CA ASP A 456 1.00 -21.68 -12.57
C ASP A 456 -0.30 -20.90 -12.38
N ILE A 457 -0.35 -19.64 -12.83
CA ILE A 457 -1.57 -18.82 -12.73
C ILE A 457 -2.67 -19.40 -13.64
N ALA A 458 -2.34 -19.89 -14.83
CA ALA A 458 -3.28 -20.56 -15.71
C ALA A 458 -3.81 -21.87 -15.10
N THR A 459 -2.95 -22.62 -14.39
CA THR A 459 -3.35 -23.82 -13.65
C THR A 459 -4.35 -23.45 -12.54
N PHE A 460 -4.09 -22.40 -11.78
CA PHE A 460 -5.01 -21.92 -10.75
C PHE A 460 -6.38 -21.56 -11.33
N ILE A 461 -6.42 -20.76 -12.40
CA ILE A 461 -7.69 -20.36 -13.04
C ILE A 461 -8.43 -21.58 -13.59
N HIS A 462 -7.72 -22.51 -14.24
CA HIS A 462 -8.29 -23.74 -14.75
C HIS A 462 -8.92 -24.58 -13.63
N ASP A 463 -8.22 -24.76 -12.52
CA ASP A 463 -8.72 -25.55 -11.39
C ASP A 463 -9.97 -24.89 -10.74
N LEU A 464 -9.99 -23.55 -10.69
CA LEU A 464 -11.19 -22.80 -10.29
C LEU A 464 -12.37 -23.09 -11.24
N PHE A 465 -12.14 -23.15 -12.55
CA PHE A 465 -13.18 -23.41 -13.54
C PHE A 465 -13.70 -24.84 -13.48
N GLN A 466 -12.84 -25.83 -13.17
CA GLN A 466 -13.28 -27.21 -12.96
C GLN A 466 -14.27 -27.35 -11.77
N ALA A 467 -14.24 -26.43 -10.81
CA ALA A 467 -15.13 -26.39 -9.67
C ALA A 467 -16.40 -25.54 -9.89
N LEU A 468 -16.58 -24.90 -11.04
CA LEU A 468 -17.77 -24.09 -11.34
C LEU A 468 -19.08 -24.88 -11.45
N PRO A 469 -19.11 -26.15 -11.97
CA PRO A 469 -20.35 -26.89 -12.06
C PRO A 469 -21.08 -26.97 -10.70
N GLY A 470 -22.38 -26.61 -10.68
CA GLY A 470 -23.19 -26.58 -9.46
C GLY A 470 -23.08 -25.31 -8.62
N SER A 471 -22.12 -24.43 -8.86
CA SER A 471 -22.00 -23.15 -8.14
C SER A 471 -23.12 -22.16 -8.47
N GLY A 472 -23.63 -22.21 -9.70
CA GLY A 472 -24.55 -21.21 -10.27
C GLY A 472 -23.82 -20.02 -10.89
N LEU A 473 -22.48 -20.03 -10.94
CA LEU A 473 -21.67 -19.00 -11.58
C LEU A 473 -21.27 -19.41 -13.00
N THR A 474 -21.18 -18.43 -13.88
CA THR A 474 -20.73 -18.60 -15.27
C THR A 474 -19.73 -17.50 -15.61
N PRO A 475 -18.53 -17.82 -16.09
CA PRO A 475 -17.57 -16.83 -16.56
C PRO A 475 -18.01 -16.25 -17.91
N LEU A 476 -17.71 -14.97 -18.12
CA LEU A 476 -18.18 -14.19 -19.28
C LEU A 476 -17.08 -13.89 -20.29
N ASN A 477 -15.86 -13.61 -19.82
CA ASN A 477 -14.74 -13.18 -20.68
C ASN A 477 -13.70 -14.27 -20.95
N ILE A 478 -13.79 -15.43 -20.26
CA ILE A 478 -13.00 -16.64 -20.55
C ILE A 478 -13.99 -17.80 -20.56
N PRO A 479 -13.99 -18.68 -21.60
CA PRO A 479 -14.88 -19.84 -21.62
C PRO A 479 -14.67 -20.77 -20.42
N ALA A 480 -15.75 -21.25 -19.81
CA ALA A 480 -15.69 -22.15 -18.65
C ALA A 480 -14.93 -23.46 -18.91
N ASN A 481 -14.84 -23.89 -20.16
CA ASN A 481 -14.14 -25.10 -20.62
C ASN A 481 -12.79 -24.78 -21.27
N ALA A 482 -12.26 -23.56 -21.09
CA ALA A 482 -10.96 -23.18 -21.64
C ALA A 482 -9.84 -24.10 -21.11
N THR A 483 -8.93 -24.53 -22.00
CA THR A 483 -7.74 -25.30 -21.61
C THR A 483 -6.74 -24.41 -20.87
N LYS A 484 -5.76 -25.02 -20.21
CA LYS A 484 -4.68 -24.27 -19.53
C LYS A 484 -3.92 -23.39 -20.50
N GLU A 485 -3.65 -23.86 -21.71
CA GLU A 485 -2.94 -23.15 -22.78
C GLU A 485 -3.74 -21.95 -23.28
N GLU A 486 -5.06 -22.07 -23.42
CA GLU A 486 -5.94 -20.96 -23.80
C GLU A 486 -5.98 -19.91 -22.69
N ILE A 487 -6.07 -20.33 -21.41
CA ILE A 487 -6.01 -19.43 -20.26
C ILE A 487 -4.64 -18.75 -20.19
N GLN A 488 -3.54 -19.50 -20.39
CA GLN A 488 -2.18 -18.93 -20.40
C GLN A 488 -2.03 -17.88 -21.49
N THR A 489 -2.57 -18.14 -22.68
CA THR A 489 -2.58 -17.16 -23.77
C THR A 489 -3.38 -15.92 -23.40
N TYR A 490 -4.54 -16.10 -22.78
CA TYR A 490 -5.39 -15.00 -22.34
C TYR A 490 -4.68 -14.10 -21.33
N ILE A 491 -4.12 -14.66 -20.24
CA ILE A 491 -3.51 -13.88 -19.15
C ILE A 491 -2.20 -13.19 -19.56
N THR A 492 -1.50 -13.69 -20.57
CA THR A 492 -0.26 -13.09 -21.09
C THR A 492 -0.49 -12.06 -22.19
N THR A 493 -1.70 -11.99 -22.75
CA THR A 493 -2.07 -11.01 -23.78
C THR A 493 -2.63 -9.74 -23.13
N PRO A 494 -1.96 -8.57 -23.28
CA PRO A 494 -2.42 -7.33 -22.67
C PRO A 494 -3.83 -6.94 -23.12
N SER A 495 -4.71 -6.67 -22.14
CA SER A 495 -6.07 -6.18 -22.36
C SER A 495 -6.55 -5.41 -21.12
N GLN A 496 -7.76 -4.86 -21.16
CA GLN A 496 -8.36 -4.26 -19.95
C GLN A 496 -8.62 -5.31 -18.84
N TYR A 497 -8.59 -6.61 -19.14
CA TYR A 497 -8.86 -7.70 -18.21
C TYR A 497 -7.62 -8.51 -17.82
N ALA A 498 -6.53 -8.41 -18.56
CA ALA A 498 -5.38 -9.28 -18.37
C ALA A 498 -4.04 -8.54 -18.52
N LYS A 499 -3.01 -9.06 -17.84
CA LYS A 499 -1.66 -8.50 -17.78
C LYS A 499 -1.64 -7.06 -17.25
N GLY A 500 -2.59 -6.73 -16.35
CA GLY A 500 -2.66 -5.43 -15.68
C GLY A 500 -1.79 -5.37 -14.43
N GLN A 501 -1.63 -4.15 -13.91
CA GLN A 501 -0.95 -3.88 -12.65
C GLN A 501 -1.92 -4.08 -11.47
N VAL A 502 -1.46 -4.73 -10.39
CA VAL A 502 -2.15 -4.70 -9.09
C VAL A 502 -1.70 -3.47 -8.28
N ASN A 503 -0.53 -2.95 -8.58
CA ASN A 503 0.15 -1.86 -7.88
C ASN A 503 0.65 -2.24 -6.47
N HIS A 504 1.06 -3.48 -6.31
CA HIS A 504 1.72 -4.03 -5.13
C HIS A 504 3.25 -3.90 -5.22
N TRP A 505 3.74 -2.76 -5.69
CA TRP A 505 5.14 -2.49 -5.95
C TRP A 505 6.02 -2.79 -4.74
N SER A 506 7.04 -3.66 -4.92
CA SER A 506 7.95 -4.10 -3.87
C SER A 506 9.33 -4.49 -4.41
N SER A 507 10.25 -4.85 -3.53
CA SER A 507 11.48 -5.60 -3.81
C SER A 507 12.61 -4.88 -4.55
N SER A 508 12.48 -3.63 -4.89
CA SER A 508 13.45 -2.87 -5.72
C SER A 508 14.70 -2.39 -4.96
N CYS A 509 14.79 -2.67 -3.65
CA CYS A 509 15.96 -2.38 -2.81
C CYS A 509 16.02 -3.34 -1.61
N ARG A 510 16.06 -4.66 -1.88
CA ARG A 510 15.86 -5.72 -0.87
C ARG A 510 16.87 -5.68 0.27
N ILE A 511 16.40 -6.12 1.45
CA ILE A 511 17.24 -6.42 2.61
C ILE A 511 18.27 -7.49 2.26
N GLY A 512 19.53 -7.25 2.65
CA GLY A 512 20.65 -8.15 2.38
C GLY A 512 21.34 -7.89 1.05
N SER A 513 20.67 -7.28 0.05
CA SER A 513 21.28 -6.93 -1.23
C SER A 513 21.54 -5.42 -1.39
N CYS A 514 20.51 -4.62 -1.42
CA CYS A 514 20.58 -3.16 -1.58
C CYS A 514 20.87 -2.46 -0.24
N VAL A 515 20.19 -2.89 0.81
CA VAL A 515 20.38 -2.42 2.19
C VAL A 515 20.95 -3.55 3.06
N ASP A 516 21.63 -3.19 4.17
CA ASP A 516 22.06 -4.17 5.18
C ASP A 516 20.88 -4.69 6.01
N ALA A 517 21.09 -5.78 6.74
CA ALA A 517 20.06 -6.36 7.60
C ALA A 517 20.03 -5.74 9.01
N GLU A 518 21.09 -5.05 9.40
CA GLU A 518 21.29 -4.53 10.76
C GLU A 518 20.46 -3.28 11.02
N ALA A 519 20.32 -2.41 10.01
CA ALA A 519 19.60 -1.14 10.15
C ALA A 519 18.96 -0.63 8.85
N LEU A 520 18.81 -1.48 7.83
CA LEU A 520 18.30 -1.10 6.51
C LEU A 520 19.09 0.06 5.88
N ARG A 521 20.39 0.15 6.18
CA ARG A 521 21.29 1.15 5.63
C ARG A 521 21.71 0.76 4.22
N VAL A 522 21.63 1.71 3.30
CA VAL A 522 22.05 1.53 1.91
C VAL A 522 23.53 1.19 1.85
N LYS A 523 23.86 0.05 1.24
CA LYS A 523 25.25 -0.43 1.14
C LYS A 523 26.12 0.59 0.42
N GLY A 524 27.27 0.89 1.04
CA GLY A 524 28.21 1.92 0.58
C GLY A 524 27.95 3.31 1.15
N THR A 525 26.93 3.49 1.98
CA THR A 525 26.66 4.76 2.69
C THR A 525 26.83 4.63 4.19
N ASP A 526 26.97 5.75 4.90
CA ASP A 526 27.16 5.78 6.35
C ASP A 526 25.83 5.96 7.11
N ASN A 527 24.90 6.76 6.55
CA ASN A 527 23.70 7.23 7.24
C ASN A 527 22.48 7.45 6.32
N VAL A 528 22.41 6.73 5.20
CA VAL A 528 21.23 6.68 4.33
C VAL A 528 20.56 5.34 4.50
N HIS A 529 19.27 5.33 4.80
CA HIS A 529 18.45 4.14 5.03
C HIS A 529 17.27 4.11 4.07
N VAL A 530 16.72 2.93 3.80
CA VAL A 530 15.46 2.77 3.05
C VAL A 530 14.51 1.91 3.87
N VAL A 531 13.29 2.41 4.07
CA VAL A 531 12.24 1.68 4.80
C VAL A 531 10.91 1.92 4.11
N ASP A 532 10.54 1.04 3.21
CA ASP A 532 9.26 1.00 2.50
C ASP A 532 9.08 -0.33 1.76
N GLY A 533 8.15 -0.40 0.80
CA GLY A 533 7.93 -1.60 0.00
C GLY A 533 9.13 -2.09 -0.80
N SER A 534 10.11 -1.23 -1.08
CA SER A 534 11.31 -1.63 -1.84
C SER A 534 12.18 -2.65 -1.12
N VAL A 535 12.17 -2.66 0.22
CA VAL A 535 13.03 -3.55 1.02
C VAL A 535 12.43 -4.93 1.24
N VAL A 536 11.11 -5.08 1.06
CA VAL A 536 10.36 -6.32 1.32
C VAL A 536 10.35 -7.21 0.08
N ALA A 537 10.58 -8.51 0.23
CA ALA A 537 10.40 -9.49 -0.84
C ALA A 537 8.91 -9.63 -1.22
N PRO A 538 8.56 -10.25 -2.38
CA PRO A 538 7.18 -10.54 -2.73
C PRO A 538 6.49 -11.36 -1.63
N LEU A 539 5.30 -10.95 -1.22
CA LEU A 539 4.52 -11.60 -0.18
C LEU A 539 3.35 -12.40 -0.78
N THR A 540 2.93 -13.44 -0.10
CA THR A 540 1.77 -14.26 -0.46
C THR A 540 0.46 -13.45 -0.40
N VAL A 541 0.44 -12.37 0.36
CA VAL A 541 -0.72 -11.50 0.60
C VAL A 541 -0.44 -10.07 0.13
N ASN A 542 -1.46 -9.22 0.09
CA ASN A 542 -1.30 -7.78 -0.16
C ASN A 542 -0.21 -7.18 0.74
N PRO A 543 0.76 -6.42 0.22
CA PRO A 543 2.02 -6.16 0.92
C PRO A 543 1.94 -5.17 2.08
N GLN A 544 0.83 -4.44 2.24
CA GLN A 544 0.71 -3.33 3.19
C GLN A 544 1.05 -3.72 4.63
N PHE A 545 0.53 -4.85 5.12
CA PHE A 545 0.81 -5.34 6.47
C PHE A 545 2.30 -5.64 6.66
N GLY A 546 2.90 -6.40 5.74
CA GLY A 546 4.31 -6.75 5.81
C GLY A 546 5.24 -5.53 5.72
N ILE A 547 4.91 -4.55 4.88
CA ILE A 547 5.64 -3.27 4.80
C ILE A 547 5.59 -2.52 6.14
N MET A 548 4.45 -2.50 6.82
CA MET A 548 4.31 -1.85 8.12
C MET A 548 5.06 -2.59 9.23
N VAL A 549 5.10 -3.93 9.21
CA VAL A 549 5.93 -4.73 10.13
C VAL A 549 7.41 -4.43 9.90
N ALA A 550 7.85 -4.39 8.63
CA ALA A 550 9.22 -4.01 8.31
C ALA A 550 9.56 -2.58 8.77
N ALA A 551 8.61 -1.66 8.72
CA ALA A 551 8.78 -0.30 9.20
C ALA A 551 8.85 -0.21 10.74
N GLU A 552 8.06 -1.01 11.46
CA GLU A 552 8.14 -1.12 12.92
C GLU A 552 9.52 -1.60 13.37
N LYS A 553 10.03 -2.68 12.75
CA LYS A 553 11.35 -3.21 13.05
C LYS A 553 12.47 -2.29 12.60
N GLY A 554 12.42 -1.84 11.34
CA GLY A 554 13.43 -0.96 10.76
C GLY A 554 13.54 0.36 11.52
N GLY A 555 12.41 0.97 11.87
CA GLY A 555 12.37 2.18 12.69
C GLY A 555 13.00 2.00 14.07
N GLU A 556 12.75 0.87 14.73
CA GLU A 556 13.38 0.52 15.99
C GLU A 556 14.91 0.34 15.87
N LEU A 557 15.36 -0.38 14.83
CA LEU A 557 16.80 -0.58 14.57
C LEU A 557 17.52 0.75 14.30
N ILE A 558 16.92 1.62 13.47
CA ILE A 558 17.49 2.93 13.14
C ILE A 558 17.49 3.86 14.36
N ALA A 559 16.49 3.80 15.22
CA ALA A 559 16.39 4.64 16.42
C ALA A 559 17.52 4.36 17.45
N LYS A 560 18.06 3.14 17.46
CA LYS A 560 19.17 2.72 18.33
C LYS A 560 20.55 3.25 17.89
N LEU A 561 20.67 3.76 16.66
CA LEU A 561 21.89 4.37 16.14
C LEU A 561 21.99 5.84 16.60
#